data_b8ab2a51cfecd586961d6c52c3aa2fc3
#
_entry.id   b8ab2a51cfecd586961d6c52c3aa2fc3
#
_cell.length_a   1.000
_cell.length_b   1.000
_cell.length_c   1.000
_cell.angle_alpha   90.00
_cell.angle_beta   90.00
_cell.angle_gamma   90.00
#
_symmetry.space_group_name_H-M   'P 1'
#
loop_
_entity.id
_entity.type
_entity.pdbx_description
1 polymer ?
#
loop_
_entity_poly.entity_id
_entity_poly.type
_entity_poly.pdbx_seq_one_letter_code
_entity_poly.pdbx_strand_id
1 'polypeptide(L)'
;MLEGYGTTYDFEYSDDSRVIKNTYGMKWSLNKLEDIMVSSEPDRKLEFILDYSQYHNRYSSLEKGDFMDDYGSQNMNYNWYGDAWKGQFLLNSANSQEFMDVSSVDYETELLPKTEKYYRKTIELAQENNIPIIVVVAPYGLSEYEQSKYNKAEEIADEYGVDFLNCNLCLDDIGLNLNTDYMDNSHMTAIGTKVFSEYIGAYLKENFEISDRRGDEKYSSWQDYADYVNRYIADSEILSTYSVDQLLSFLNSSNYWVMISVDGNCNVSDPCIQAFLNDIGIYTDVNGIWLKQNGSVIWGEGVESRSQYIRTEYKDFCVRHNSETDSNEIIIDNSQIKKVENGINIVVYDPDLNIIIDAIGINIDDEYNFVR
;
A
#
# COMPACT_ATOMS: atom_id res chain seq x y z
N MET A 1 20.03 -6.07 6.51
CA MET A 1 19.90 -5.50 5.15
C MET A 1 19.92 -3.99 5.27
N LEU A 2 20.76 -3.31 4.51
CA LEU A 2 20.84 -1.86 4.41
C LEU A 2 20.25 -1.44 3.06
N GLU A 3 19.29 -0.53 3.07
CA GLU A 3 18.70 0.05 1.85
C GLU A 3 19.70 1.04 1.21
N GLY A 4 20.05 0.81 -0.05
CA GLY A 4 21.06 1.59 -0.77
C GLY A 4 20.57 2.93 -1.34
N TYR A 5 19.24 3.14 -1.40
CA TYR A 5 18.65 4.34 -2.02
C TYR A 5 19.22 5.66 -1.50
N GLY A 6 19.49 5.72 -0.19
CA GLY A 6 20.06 6.92 0.42
C GLY A 6 21.44 7.34 -0.10
N THR A 7 22.18 6.45 -0.77
CA THR A 7 23.51 6.77 -1.31
C THR A 7 23.47 7.72 -2.52
N THR A 8 22.32 7.82 -3.21
CA THR A 8 22.17 8.73 -4.37
C THR A 8 21.86 10.17 -3.98
N TYR A 9 21.58 10.46 -2.72
CA TYR A 9 21.18 11.79 -2.26
C TYR A 9 22.31 12.83 -2.36
N ASP A 10 21.95 14.00 -2.91
CA ASP A 10 22.85 15.14 -3.15
C ASP A 10 22.50 16.39 -2.32
N PHE A 11 21.74 16.25 -1.25
CA PHE A 11 21.43 17.39 -0.38
C PHE A 11 22.24 17.35 0.91
N GLU A 12 22.81 18.51 1.27
CA GLU A 12 23.64 18.66 2.47
C GLU A 12 22.80 18.56 3.75
N TYR A 13 21.56 19.03 3.73
CA TYR A 13 20.65 19.00 4.86
C TYR A 13 19.32 18.36 4.46
N SER A 14 18.69 17.68 5.42
CA SER A 14 17.34 17.14 5.27
C SER A 14 16.28 18.23 5.45
N ASP A 15 15.13 18.06 4.83
CA ASP A 15 13.98 18.90 5.14
C ASP A 15 13.49 18.66 6.58
N ASP A 16 12.79 19.66 7.13
CA ASP A 16 12.31 19.64 8.52
C ASP A 16 11.48 18.39 8.85
N SER A 17 10.66 17.92 7.91
CA SER A 17 9.79 16.78 8.14
C SER A 17 10.59 15.47 8.30
N ARG A 18 11.69 15.31 7.57
CA ARG A 18 12.60 14.17 7.71
C ARG A 18 13.38 14.23 9.01
N VAL A 19 13.88 15.42 9.39
CA VAL A 19 14.56 15.60 10.69
C VAL A 19 13.62 15.22 11.82
N ILE A 20 12.36 15.69 11.80
CA ILE A 20 11.36 15.33 12.80
C ILE A 20 11.10 13.84 12.83
N LYS A 21 10.83 13.21 11.69
CA LYS A 21 10.55 11.77 11.60
C LYS A 21 11.69 10.92 12.15
N ASN A 22 12.92 11.27 11.83
CA ASN A 22 14.10 10.52 12.25
C ASN A 22 14.40 10.68 13.73
N THR A 23 14.15 11.87 14.32
CA THR A 23 14.54 12.17 15.70
C THR A 23 13.41 12.01 16.71
N TYR A 24 12.15 11.98 16.28
CA TYR A 24 10.96 12.01 17.16
C TYR A 24 10.95 10.87 18.19
N GLY A 25 11.20 9.63 17.78
CA GLY A 25 11.22 8.46 18.67
C GLY A 25 12.52 8.27 19.46
N MET A 26 13.55 9.08 19.20
CA MET A 26 14.84 8.93 19.87
C MET A 26 14.80 9.55 21.26
N LYS A 27 15.25 8.77 22.27
CA LYS A 27 15.54 9.32 23.60
C LYS A 27 16.68 10.34 23.51
N TRP A 28 16.63 11.38 24.33
CA TRP A 28 17.73 12.34 24.42
C TRP A 28 19.06 11.65 24.70
N SER A 29 20.02 11.85 23.81
CA SER A 29 21.34 11.23 23.83
C SER A 29 22.30 12.06 22.97
N LEU A 30 23.59 11.75 23.04
CA LEU A 30 24.57 12.36 22.15
C LEU A 30 24.30 11.99 20.69
N ASN A 31 23.75 10.79 20.43
CA ASN A 31 23.41 10.35 19.08
C ASN A 31 22.26 11.20 18.49
N LYS A 32 21.18 11.46 19.28
CA LYS A 32 20.10 12.36 18.85
C LYS A 32 20.64 13.78 18.56
N LEU A 33 21.52 14.28 19.42
CA LEU A 33 22.13 15.59 19.21
C LEU A 33 23.00 15.60 17.94
N GLU A 34 23.83 14.57 17.73
CA GLU A 34 24.65 14.44 16.52
C GLU A 34 23.77 14.42 15.27
N ASP A 35 22.70 13.63 15.29
CA ASP A 35 21.76 13.53 14.15
C ASP A 35 21.13 14.89 13.82
N ILE A 36 20.59 15.60 14.81
CA ILE A 36 20.06 16.95 14.61
C ILE A 36 21.13 17.89 14.06
N MET A 37 22.33 17.87 14.64
CA MET A 37 23.41 18.77 14.23
C MET A 37 23.91 18.54 12.81
N VAL A 38 23.79 17.31 12.30
CA VAL A 38 24.24 16.92 10.97
C VAL A 38 23.14 17.06 9.94
N SER A 39 21.89 16.72 10.31
CA SER A 39 20.76 16.64 9.37
C SER A 39 20.06 17.97 9.15
N SER A 40 20.10 18.89 10.14
CA SER A 40 19.36 20.16 10.08
C SER A 40 20.19 21.29 9.51
N GLU A 41 19.53 22.23 8.82
CA GLU A 41 20.15 23.50 8.45
C GLU A 41 20.66 24.27 9.68
N PRO A 42 21.78 25.04 9.53
CA PRO A 42 22.45 25.69 10.66
C PRO A 42 21.57 26.59 11.52
N ASP A 43 20.61 27.29 10.93
CA ASP A 43 19.68 28.23 11.58
C ASP A 43 18.48 27.52 12.23
N ARG A 44 18.20 26.25 11.86
CA ARG A 44 17.08 25.46 12.37
C ARG A 44 17.43 24.55 13.56
N LYS A 45 18.73 24.30 13.81
CA LYS A 45 19.20 23.30 14.79
C LYS A 45 18.61 23.46 16.19
N LEU A 46 18.49 24.72 16.67
CA LEU A 46 17.94 24.98 18.01
C LEU A 46 16.46 24.60 18.13
N GLU A 47 15.72 24.66 17.03
CA GLU A 47 14.29 24.30 17.01
C GLU A 47 14.08 22.80 17.22
N PHE A 48 14.99 21.98 16.69
CA PHE A 48 14.94 20.53 16.86
C PHE A 48 15.60 20.05 18.16
N ILE A 49 16.51 20.82 18.74
CA ILE A 49 17.07 20.56 20.06
C ILE A 49 16.04 20.83 21.15
N LEU A 50 15.22 21.85 20.97
CA LEU A 50 14.16 22.24 21.90
C LEU A 50 12.81 21.75 21.36
N ASP A 51 12.40 20.53 21.72
CA ASP A 51 11.12 19.93 21.32
C ASP A 51 9.91 20.87 21.55
N TYR A 52 10.05 21.83 22.47
CA TYR A 52 9.04 22.83 22.78
C TYR A 52 8.61 23.66 21.57
N SER A 53 9.54 24.05 20.69
CA SER A 53 9.22 24.89 19.51
C SER A 53 8.37 24.14 18.47
N GLN A 54 8.51 22.83 18.38
CA GLN A 54 7.74 21.99 17.45
C GLN A 54 6.28 21.84 17.89
N TYR A 55 6.03 21.83 19.19
CA TYR A 55 4.68 21.62 19.75
C TYR A 55 3.95 22.92 20.08
N HIS A 56 4.67 24.04 20.20
CA HIS A 56 4.08 25.32 20.61
C HIS A 56 2.96 25.79 19.70
N ASN A 57 3.05 25.57 18.40
CA ASN A 57 2.02 25.98 17.43
C ASN A 57 0.84 24.99 17.35
N ARG A 58 0.92 23.81 17.97
CA ARG A 58 -0.14 22.81 17.97
C ARG A 58 -1.10 22.87 19.15
N TYR A 59 -0.88 23.77 20.12
CA TYR A 59 -1.72 23.85 21.32
C TYR A 59 -3.22 24.03 21.02
N SER A 60 -3.55 24.73 19.95
CA SER A 60 -4.94 24.96 19.54
C SER A 60 -5.53 23.81 18.69
N SER A 61 -4.73 22.86 18.29
CA SER A 61 -5.11 21.72 17.44
C SER A 61 -4.83 20.35 18.07
N LEU A 62 -4.56 20.33 19.38
CA LEU A 62 -4.36 19.07 20.11
C LEU A 62 -5.69 18.33 20.23
N GLU A 63 -5.67 17.07 19.85
CA GLU A 63 -6.80 16.15 19.94
C GLU A 63 -6.50 15.02 20.95
N LYS A 64 -7.55 14.27 21.33
CA LYS A 64 -7.40 13.14 22.24
C LYS A 64 -6.33 12.12 21.78
N GLY A 65 -6.20 11.93 20.46
CA GLY A 65 -5.20 11.07 19.84
C GLY A 65 -3.75 11.44 20.13
N ASP A 66 -3.47 12.75 20.36
CA ASP A 66 -2.10 13.21 20.68
C ASP A 66 -1.61 12.76 22.07
N PHE A 67 -2.51 12.25 22.90
CA PHE A 67 -2.25 11.80 24.28
C PHE A 67 -2.44 10.29 24.47
N MET A 68 -2.67 9.53 23.40
CA MET A 68 -2.89 8.10 23.47
C MET A 68 -1.68 7.35 22.89
N ASP A 69 -1.17 6.37 23.65
CA ASP A 69 -0.06 5.51 23.21
C ASP A 69 -0.45 4.58 22.04
N ASP A 70 -1.74 4.47 21.74
CA ASP A 70 -2.30 3.58 20.71
C ASP A 70 -2.80 4.37 19.48
N TYR A 71 -1.88 5.08 18.83
CA TYR A 71 -2.20 5.85 17.63
C TYR A 71 -2.46 4.97 16.39
N GLY A 72 -2.04 3.70 16.44
CA GLY A 72 -2.12 2.76 15.31
C GLY A 72 -3.45 2.03 15.17
N SER A 73 -4.14 1.73 16.28
CA SER A 73 -5.31 0.82 16.26
C SER A 73 -6.63 1.52 15.96
N GLN A 74 -6.74 2.82 16.11
CA GLN A 74 -8.01 3.54 16.02
C GLN A 74 -8.27 4.28 14.69
N ASN A 75 -7.29 4.42 13.81
CA ASN A 75 -7.44 5.08 12.51
C ASN A 75 -7.24 4.12 11.34
N MET A 76 -8.03 3.07 11.28
CA MET A 76 -8.07 2.15 10.13
C MET A 76 -8.51 2.83 8.81
N ASN A 77 -8.94 4.08 8.84
CA ASN A 77 -9.27 4.88 7.65
C ASN A 77 -8.06 5.49 6.95
N TYR A 78 -6.91 5.49 7.59
CA TYR A 78 -5.64 5.84 6.96
C TYR A 78 -4.75 4.63 7.07
N ASN A 79 -4.13 4.20 5.98
CA ASN A 79 -3.21 3.06 5.89
C ASN A 79 -1.94 3.20 6.77
N TRP A 80 -2.08 3.75 7.96
CA TRP A 80 -1.03 3.93 8.96
C TRP A 80 -1.19 2.88 10.06
N TYR A 81 -0.89 1.66 9.71
CA TYR A 81 -1.00 0.50 10.60
C TYR A 81 0.32 0.22 11.30
N GLY A 82 0.84 1.18 12.09
CA GLY A 82 2.16 1.11 12.68
C GLY A 82 2.55 -0.27 13.20
N ASP A 83 1.86 -0.78 14.21
CA ASP A 83 2.20 -2.08 14.80
C ASP A 83 1.69 -3.27 13.99
N ALA A 84 0.50 -3.18 13.39
CA ALA A 84 -0.08 -4.27 12.61
C ALA A 84 0.77 -4.61 11.38
N TRP A 85 1.36 -3.63 10.71
CA TRP A 85 2.17 -3.81 9.51
C TRP A 85 3.67 -3.95 9.78
N LYS A 86 4.07 -4.01 11.04
CA LYS A 86 5.50 -4.18 11.43
C LYS A 86 6.43 -3.16 10.74
N GLY A 87 5.93 -1.95 10.50
CA GLY A 87 6.66 -0.87 9.83
C GLY A 87 6.59 -0.89 8.29
N GLN A 88 5.84 -1.80 7.69
CA GLN A 88 5.61 -1.82 6.24
C GLN A 88 4.47 -0.89 5.85
N PHE A 89 4.54 -0.31 4.66
CA PHE A 89 3.47 0.43 4.01
C PHE A 89 3.07 -0.27 2.72
N LEU A 90 1.78 -0.62 2.58
CA LEU A 90 1.25 -1.31 1.42
C LEU A 90 0.37 -0.37 0.59
N LEU A 91 0.56 -0.38 -0.73
CA LEU A 91 -0.13 0.45 -1.70
C LEU A 91 -0.98 -0.40 -2.64
N ASN A 92 -2.17 0.08 -3.01
CA ASN A 92 -3.11 -0.70 -3.83
C ASN A 92 -3.24 -0.18 -5.26
N SER A 93 -2.97 1.11 -5.49
CA SER A 93 -3.18 1.71 -6.81
C SER A 93 -2.03 1.36 -7.72
N ALA A 94 -2.31 0.73 -8.86
CA ALA A 94 -1.31 0.42 -9.88
C ALA A 94 -1.37 1.45 -11.02
N ASN A 95 -0.19 1.87 -11.49
CA ASN A 95 -0.03 2.64 -12.71
C ASN A 95 1.09 2.04 -13.55
N SER A 96 0.88 1.94 -14.85
CA SER A 96 1.91 1.47 -15.78
C SER A 96 3.16 2.35 -15.72
N GLN A 97 4.32 1.72 -15.60
CA GLN A 97 5.62 2.39 -15.55
C GLN A 97 6.48 1.99 -16.73
N GLU A 98 7.43 2.85 -17.08
CA GLU A 98 8.49 2.57 -18.04
C GLU A 98 9.82 2.90 -17.35
N PHE A 99 10.67 1.90 -17.12
CA PHE A 99 11.98 2.09 -16.52
C PHE A 99 13.05 2.14 -17.59
N MET A 100 14.01 3.04 -17.41
CA MET A 100 15.19 3.12 -18.27
C MET A 100 16.09 1.91 -18.05
N ASP A 101 16.60 1.33 -19.13
CA ASP A 101 17.68 0.34 -19.03
C ASP A 101 19.00 1.05 -18.69
N VAL A 102 19.48 0.80 -17.49
CA VAL A 102 20.72 1.39 -16.95
C VAL A 102 21.89 0.41 -16.94
N SER A 103 21.72 -0.78 -17.50
CA SER A 103 22.76 -1.84 -17.50
C SER A 103 24.04 -1.44 -18.25
N SER A 104 23.95 -0.45 -19.15
CA SER A 104 25.09 0.05 -19.91
C SER A 104 25.87 1.17 -19.21
N VAL A 105 25.45 1.60 -18.02
CA VAL A 105 26.13 2.66 -17.25
C VAL A 105 27.34 2.06 -16.54
N ASP A 106 28.53 2.29 -17.07
CA ASP A 106 29.81 1.73 -16.60
C ASP A 106 30.74 2.75 -15.91
N TYR A 107 30.27 3.98 -15.75
CA TYR A 107 31.02 5.04 -15.06
C TYR A 107 30.49 5.25 -13.64
N GLU A 108 31.33 5.89 -12.83
CA GLU A 108 31.04 6.22 -11.44
C GLU A 108 30.88 7.73 -11.26
N THR A 109 30.01 8.11 -10.33
CA THR A 109 29.88 9.47 -9.82
C THR A 109 30.10 9.46 -8.32
N GLU A 110 31.02 10.31 -7.85
CA GLU A 110 31.33 10.44 -6.43
C GLU A 110 30.07 10.73 -5.59
N LEU A 111 29.97 10.07 -4.45
CA LEU A 111 28.91 10.36 -3.48
C LEU A 111 29.17 11.72 -2.82
N LEU A 112 28.12 12.36 -2.33
CA LEU A 112 28.30 13.53 -1.47
C LEU A 112 29.18 13.12 -0.26
N PRO A 113 30.24 13.89 0.09
CA PRO A 113 31.17 13.49 1.15
C PRO A 113 30.53 13.11 2.48
N LYS A 114 29.42 13.76 2.82
CA LYS A 114 28.62 13.43 3.99
C LYS A 114 27.91 12.08 3.83
N THR A 115 27.30 11.83 2.68
CA THR A 115 26.62 10.57 2.36
C THR A 115 27.60 9.40 2.41
N GLU A 116 28.76 9.53 1.76
CA GLU A 116 29.81 8.51 1.80
C GLU A 116 30.28 8.24 3.22
N LYS A 117 30.58 9.29 4.00
CA LYS A 117 31.01 9.17 5.40
C LYS A 117 30.03 8.32 6.23
N TYR A 118 28.72 8.57 6.12
CA TYR A 118 27.74 7.84 6.93
C TYR A 118 27.43 6.46 6.36
N TYR A 119 27.55 6.28 5.05
CA TYR A 119 27.48 4.96 4.43
C TYR A 119 28.59 4.04 4.97
N ARG A 120 29.85 4.48 4.91
CA ARG A 120 31.01 3.78 5.49
C ARG A 120 30.84 3.52 6.99
N LYS A 121 30.45 4.55 7.76
CA LYS A 121 30.21 4.43 9.20
C LYS A 121 29.14 3.38 9.55
N THR A 122 28.10 3.23 8.70
CA THR A 122 27.05 2.23 8.90
C THR A 122 27.60 0.81 8.70
N ILE A 123 28.39 0.61 7.66
CA ILE A 123 29.05 -0.68 7.40
C ILE A 123 30.03 -1.02 8.52
N GLU A 124 30.89 -0.08 8.90
CA GLU A 124 31.85 -0.24 9.99
C GLU A 124 31.17 -0.60 11.31
N LEU A 125 30.08 0.09 11.67
CA LEU A 125 29.31 -0.18 12.88
C LEU A 125 28.72 -1.59 12.87
N ALA A 126 28.21 -2.07 11.73
CA ALA A 126 27.72 -3.43 11.60
C ALA A 126 28.83 -4.45 11.80
N GLN A 127 30.00 -4.24 11.19
CA GLN A 127 31.16 -5.13 11.31
C GLN A 127 31.75 -5.14 12.72
N GLU A 128 31.88 -3.98 13.36
CA GLU A 128 32.32 -3.85 14.76
C GLU A 128 31.43 -4.62 15.76
N ASN A 129 30.13 -4.72 15.46
CA ASN A 129 29.17 -5.45 16.26
C ASN A 129 28.92 -6.89 15.79
N ASN A 130 29.69 -7.40 14.81
CA ASN A 130 29.54 -8.72 14.21
C ASN A 130 28.12 -8.95 13.66
N ILE A 131 27.51 -7.92 13.07
CA ILE A 131 26.20 -7.98 12.41
C ILE A 131 26.44 -8.21 10.92
N PRO A 132 26.02 -9.35 10.34
CA PRO A 132 26.06 -9.53 8.90
C PRO A 132 25.27 -8.44 8.19
N ILE A 133 25.86 -7.81 7.18
CA ILE A 133 25.24 -6.73 6.43
C ILE A 133 25.31 -7.03 4.94
N ILE A 134 24.25 -6.70 4.23
CA ILE A 134 24.15 -6.63 2.77
C ILE A 134 23.50 -5.31 2.41
N VAL A 135 23.97 -4.67 1.36
CA VAL A 135 23.33 -3.47 0.78
C VAL A 135 22.42 -3.90 -0.35
N VAL A 136 21.18 -3.43 -0.34
CA VAL A 136 20.18 -3.76 -1.36
C VAL A 136 19.59 -2.48 -1.90
N VAL A 137 19.52 -2.36 -3.22
CA VAL A 137 18.74 -1.32 -3.90
C VAL A 137 17.51 -1.96 -4.48
N ALA A 138 16.34 -1.67 -3.90
CA ALA A 138 15.07 -2.12 -4.44
C ALA A 138 14.85 -1.52 -5.84
N PRO A 139 14.21 -2.23 -6.79
CA PRO A 139 14.06 -1.72 -8.14
C PRO A 139 13.06 -0.57 -8.21
N TYR A 140 13.44 0.48 -8.93
CA TYR A 140 12.62 1.65 -9.23
C TYR A 140 13.11 2.32 -10.52
N GLY A 141 12.33 3.24 -11.08
CA GLY A 141 12.73 3.96 -12.30
C GLY A 141 13.83 4.97 -12.05
N LEU A 142 15.08 4.52 -12.06
CA LEU A 142 16.24 5.37 -11.84
C LEU A 142 16.82 5.96 -13.13
N SER A 143 17.59 7.02 -12.97
CA SER A 143 18.35 7.66 -14.03
C SER A 143 19.77 7.08 -14.16
N GLU A 144 20.44 7.33 -15.30
CA GLU A 144 21.87 7.00 -15.48
C GLU A 144 22.74 7.64 -14.39
N TYR A 145 22.41 8.84 -13.95
CA TYR A 145 23.14 9.53 -12.88
C TYR A 145 23.02 8.80 -11.54
N GLU A 146 21.84 8.32 -11.18
CA GLU A 146 21.66 7.53 -9.97
C GLU A 146 22.39 6.19 -10.08
N GLN A 147 22.33 5.52 -11.25
CA GLN A 147 23.07 4.29 -11.47
C GLN A 147 24.58 4.50 -11.30
N SER A 148 25.15 5.58 -11.83
CA SER A 148 26.57 5.86 -11.67
C SER A 148 26.99 6.10 -10.22
N LYS A 149 26.08 6.55 -9.36
CA LYS A 149 26.28 6.63 -7.91
C LYS A 149 26.20 5.28 -7.23
N TYR A 150 25.29 4.40 -7.69
CA TYR A 150 25.25 3.03 -7.20
C TYR A 150 26.52 2.26 -7.56
N ASN A 151 27.09 2.48 -8.74
CA ASN A 151 28.39 1.91 -9.09
C ASN A 151 29.47 2.31 -8.07
N LYS A 152 29.48 3.60 -7.66
CA LYS A 152 30.39 4.07 -6.61
C LYS A 152 30.07 3.50 -5.22
N ALA A 153 28.80 3.35 -4.89
CA ALA A 153 28.38 2.76 -3.62
C ALA A 153 28.74 1.27 -3.54
N GLU A 154 28.67 0.56 -4.66
CA GLU A 154 29.10 -0.83 -4.80
C GLU A 154 30.63 -0.95 -4.62
N GLU A 155 31.43 -0.09 -5.30
CA GLU A 155 32.88 -0.03 -5.09
C GLU A 155 33.23 0.13 -3.60
N ILE A 156 32.52 1.04 -2.90
CA ILE A 156 32.72 1.24 -1.47
C ILE A 156 32.32 -0.01 -0.66
N ALA A 157 31.23 -0.67 -0.99
CA ALA A 157 30.83 -1.92 -0.31
C ALA A 157 31.88 -3.02 -0.48
N ASP A 158 32.43 -3.14 -1.68
CA ASP A 158 33.51 -4.09 -2.01
C ASP A 158 34.77 -3.86 -1.19
N GLU A 159 35.15 -2.60 -0.90
CA GLU A 159 36.28 -2.28 -0.04
C GLU A 159 36.14 -2.91 1.36
N TYR A 160 34.91 -3.10 1.84
CA TYR A 160 34.58 -3.71 3.14
C TYR A 160 34.22 -5.19 3.02
N GLY A 161 34.21 -5.77 1.81
CA GLY A 161 33.76 -7.14 1.58
C GLY A 161 32.27 -7.35 1.91
N VAL A 162 31.44 -6.36 1.60
CA VAL A 162 29.98 -6.36 1.81
C VAL A 162 29.27 -6.53 0.48
N ASP A 163 28.37 -7.49 0.40
CA ASP A 163 27.56 -7.73 -0.81
C ASP A 163 26.70 -6.51 -1.11
N PHE A 164 26.68 -6.10 -2.37
CA PHE A 164 25.84 -5.04 -2.91
C PHE A 164 24.91 -5.60 -3.98
N LEU A 165 23.61 -5.57 -3.73
CA LEU A 165 22.59 -6.11 -4.62
C LEU A 165 21.77 -4.98 -5.24
N ASN A 166 22.13 -4.56 -6.44
CA ASN A 166 21.35 -3.61 -7.23
C ASN A 166 20.26 -4.32 -8.03
N CYS A 167 19.05 -4.37 -7.49
CA CYS A 167 17.94 -5.08 -8.12
C CYS A 167 17.39 -4.39 -9.38
N ASN A 168 17.82 -3.18 -9.71
CA ASN A 168 17.48 -2.56 -10.99
C ASN A 168 18.18 -3.25 -12.18
N LEU A 169 19.29 -3.96 -11.92
CA LEU A 169 20.03 -4.69 -12.95
C LEU A 169 19.52 -6.12 -13.17
N CYS A 170 18.55 -6.58 -12.36
CA CYS A 170 18.01 -7.94 -12.45
C CYS A 170 16.45 -7.97 -12.43
N LEU A 171 15.80 -6.97 -13.01
CA LEU A 171 14.33 -6.86 -13.07
C LEU A 171 13.66 -8.10 -13.65
N ASP A 172 14.22 -8.65 -14.73
CA ASP A 172 13.69 -9.86 -15.41
C ASP A 172 13.75 -11.10 -14.49
N ASP A 173 14.80 -11.22 -13.68
CA ASP A 173 14.97 -12.32 -12.74
C ASP A 173 14.00 -12.24 -11.56
N ILE A 174 13.63 -11.02 -11.16
CA ILE A 174 12.66 -10.77 -10.10
C ILE A 174 11.24 -11.12 -10.57
N GLY A 175 10.94 -10.84 -11.85
CA GLY A 175 9.63 -11.11 -12.45
C GLY A 175 8.57 -10.05 -12.14
N LEU A 176 8.97 -8.80 -11.87
CA LEU A 176 8.06 -7.68 -11.68
C LEU A 176 7.37 -7.27 -12.98
N ASN A 177 6.09 -7.00 -12.90
CA ASN A 177 5.28 -6.48 -14.01
C ASN A 177 5.12 -4.96 -13.86
N LEU A 178 5.81 -4.19 -14.69
CA LEU A 178 5.79 -2.73 -14.63
C LEU A 178 4.40 -2.12 -14.91
N ASN A 179 3.43 -2.88 -15.41
CA ASN A 179 2.07 -2.39 -15.63
C ASN A 179 1.18 -2.49 -14.38
N THR A 180 1.50 -3.37 -13.43
CA THR A 180 0.62 -3.69 -12.30
C THR A 180 1.28 -3.58 -10.94
N ASP A 181 2.62 -3.69 -10.89
CA ASP A 181 3.34 -3.88 -9.64
C ASP A 181 3.89 -2.57 -9.04
N TYR A 182 3.62 -1.44 -9.69
CA TYR A 182 4.03 -0.11 -9.24
C TYR A 182 2.86 0.87 -9.18
N MET A 183 2.85 1.71 -8.14
CA MET A 183 1.96 2.86 -8.01
C MET A 183 2.53 4.08 -8.77
N ASP A 184 3.80 4.28 -8.69
CA ASP A 184 4.56 5.34 -9.35
C ASP A 184 5.98 4.86 -9.67
N ASN A 185 6.84 5.77 -10.09
CA ASN A 185 8.22 5.49 -10.49
C ASN A 185 9.09 4.86 -9.38
N SER A 186 8.66 4.88 -8.11
CA SER A 186 9.49 4.48 -6.96
C SER A 186 8.78 3.60 -5.93
N HIS A 187 7.46 3.49 -6.00
CA HIS A 187 6.70 2.76 -5.00
C HIS A 187 5.98 1.56 -5.62
N MET A 188 6.30 0.38 -5.11
CA MET A 188 5.61 -0.87 -5.49
C MET A 188 4.22 -0.92 -4.88
N THR A 189 3.29 -1.55 -5.60
CA THR A 189 2.01 -1.99 -5.04
C THR A 189 2.22 -3.13 -4.05
N ALA A 190 1.17 -3.51 -3.32
CA ALA A 190 1.22 -4.67 -2.42
C ALA A 190 1.60 -5.97 -3.18
N ILE A 191 1.14 -6.11 -4.43
CA ILE A 191 1.48 -7.26 -5.30
C ILE A 191 2.96 -7.21 -5.66
N GLY A 192 3.46 -6.08 -6.16
CA GLY A 192 4.89 -5.92 -6.49
C GLY A 192 5.79 -6.11 -5.27
N THR A 193 5.37 -5.60 -4.12
CA THR A 193 6.09 -5.81 -2.85
C THR A 193 6.18 -7.29 -2.49
N LYS A 194 5.13 -8.08 -2.72
CA LYS A 194 5.16 -9.53 -2.51
C LYS A 194 6.18 -10.21 -3.43
N VAL A 195 6.12 -9.94 -4.74
CA VAL A 195 7.04 -10.50 -5.74
C VAL A 195 8.49 -10.19 -5.35
N PHE A 196 8.78 -8.93 -5.04
CA PHE A 196 10.12 -8.52 -4.63
C PHE A 196 10.57 -9.14 -3.31
N SER A 197 9.67 -9.26 -2.32
CA SER A 197 9.98 -9.88 -1.03
C SER A 197 10.27 -11.37 -1.15
N GLU A 198 9.59 -12.08 -2.05
CA GLU A 198 9.87 -13.49 -2.35
C GLU A 198 11.24 -13.67 -2.98
N TYR A 199 11.64 -12.80 -3.92
CA TYR A 199 12.97 -12.80 -4.52
C TYR A 199 14.07 -12.55 -3.48
N ILE A 200 13.96 -11.49 -2.69
CA ILE A 200 14.93 -11.18 -1.62
C ILE A 200 14.96 -12.28 -0.57
N GLY A 201 13.82 -12.83 -0.19
CA GLY A 201 13.72 -13.93 0.77
C GLY A 201 14.45 -15.20 0.28
N ALA A 202 14.32 -15.52 -1.00
CA ALA A 202 15.05 -16.62 -1.63
C ALA A 202 16.57 -16.35 -1.62
N TYR A 203 16.99 -15.17 -2.06
CA TYR A 203 18.40 -14.77 -2.03
C TYR A 203 19.02 -14.85 -0.63
N LEU A 204 18.34 -14.32 0.38
CA LEU A 204 18.81 -14.35 1.76
C LEU A 204 18.91 -15.78 2.29
N LYS A 205 17.96 -16.64 1.97
CA LYS A 205 17.97 -18.05 2.37
C LYS A 205 19.11 -18.85 1.75
N GLU A 206 19.49 -18.52 0.52
CA GLU A 206 20.58 -19.18 -0.21
C GLU A 206 21.95 -18.75 0.30
N ASN A 207 22.12 -17.46 0.64
CA ASN A 207 23.42 -16.88 0.93
C ASN A 207 23.71 -16.70 2.45
N PHE A 208 22.69 -16.82 3.29
CA PHE A 208 22.83 -16.59 4.74
C PHE A 208 22.18 -17.70 5.56
N GLU A 209 22.76 -18.02 6.72
CA GLU A 209 22.15 -18.93 7.70
C GLU A 209 21.00 -18.24 8.43
N ILE A 210 19.78 -18.33 7.87
CA ILE A 210 18.57 -17.77 8.46
C ILE A 210 17.72 -18.89 9.03
N SER A 211 17.46 -18.85 10.35
CA SER A 211 16.59 -19.82 11.01
C SER A 211 15.12 -19.59 10.66
N ASP A 212 14.41 -20.66 10.32
CA ASP A 212 12.95 -20.61 10.21
C ASP A 212 12.32 -20.41 11.61
N ARG A 213 11.55 -19.36 11.76
CA ARG A 213 10.86 -18.98 13.00
C ARG A 213 9.37 -19.24 12.96
N ARG A 214 8.84 -19.77 11.87
CA ARG A 214 7.42 -20.11 11.75
C ARG A 214 7.08 -21.22 12.74
N GLY A 215 5.98 -21.03 13.49
CA GLY A 215 5.57 -21.93 14.55
C GLY A 215 6.26 -21.74 15.90
N ASP A 216 7.18 -20.78 16.03
CA ASP A 216 7.75 -20.37 17.32
C ASP A 216 6.78 -19.36 17.98
N GLU A 217 6.25 -19.72 19.17
CA GLU A 217 5.28 -18.90 19.91
C GLU A 217 5.76 -17.47 20.16
N LYS A 218 7.06 -17.29 20.35
CA LYS A 218 7.68 -15.96 20.53
C LYS A 218 7.45 -15.03 19.34
N TYR A 219 7.23 -15.59 18.15
CA TYR A 219 7.03 -14.86 16.88
C TYR A 219 5.59 -15.02 16.33
N SER A 220 4.63 -15.48 17.15
CA SER A 220 3.24 -15.69 16.72
C SER A 220 2.60 -14.44 16.09
N SER A 221 2.90 -13.24 16.63
CA SER A 221 2.43 -11.97 16.05
C SER A 221 2.88 -11.71 14.61
N TRP A 222 3.91 -12.41 14.12
CA TRP A 222 4.31 -12.36 12.71
C TRP A 222 3.42 -13.24 11.83
N GLN A 223 2.86 -14.32 12.39
CA GLN A 223 1.87 -15.13 11.66
C GLN A 223 0.57 -14.36 11.49
N ASP A 224 0.06 -13.74 12.55
CA ASP A 224 -1.13 -12.89 12.49
C ASP A 224 -0.95 -11.76 11.47
N TYR A 225 0.25 -11.16 11.46
CA TYR A 225 0.61 -10.15 10.48
C TYR A 225 0.66 -10.69 9.04
N ALA A 226 1.26 -11.87 8.83
CA ALA A 226 1.35 -12.49 7.51
C ALA A 226 -0.06 -12.81 6.96
N ASP A 227 -0.96 -13.29 7.80
CA ASP A 227 -2.35 -13.57 7.42
C ASP A 227 -3.08 -12.28 7.01
N TYR A 228 -2.87 -11.20 7.76
CA TYR A 228 -3.41 -9.88 7.44
C TYR A 228 -2.86 -9.33 6.11
N VAL A 229 -1.54 -9.38 5.90
CA VAL A 229 -0.90 -8.92 4.66
C VAL A 229 -1.34 -9.76 3.46
N ASN A 230 -1.42 -11.07 3.60
CA ASN A 230 -1.91 -11.95 2.54
C ASN A 230 -3.36 -11.61 2.16
N ARG A 231 -4.18 -11.29 3.15
CA ARG A 231 -5.56 -10.82 2.91
C ARG A 231 -5.59 -9.50 2.16
N TYR A 232 -4.77 -8.55 2.57
CA TYR A 232 -4.65 -7.25 1.91
C TYR A 232 -4.15 -7.37 0.46
N ILE A 233 -3.20 -8.28 0.20
CA ILE A 233 -2.71 -8.54 -1.15
C ILE A 233 -3.82 -9.16 -2.01
N ALA A 234 -4.59 -10.11 -1.48
CA ALA A 234 -5.74 -10.67 -2.19
C ALA A 234 -6.79 -9.60 -2.52
N ASP A 235 -7.03 -8.65 -1.60
CA ASP A 235 -7.90 -7.49 -1.85
C ASP A 235 -7.35 -6.58 -2.97
N SER A 236 -6.02 -6.41 -3.01
CA SER A 236 -5.36 -5.60 -4.06
C SER A 236 -5.49 -6.21 -5.45
N GLU A 237 -5.66 -7.53 -5.56
CA GLU A 237 -5.93 -8.21 -6.84
C GLU A 237 -7.28 -7.78 -7.43
N ILE A 238 -8.27 -7.43 -6.60
CA ILE A 238 -9.56 -6.90 -7.07
C ILE A 238 -9.36 -5.57 -7.80
N LEU A 239 -8.51 -4.69 -7.26
CA LEU A 239 -8.21 -3.39 -7.84
C LEU A 239 -7.50 -3.47 -9.20
N SER A 240 -6.79 -4.56 -9.46
CA SER A 240 -6.12 -4.82 -10.75
C SER A 240 -7.01 -5.54 -11.76
N THR A 241 -8.27 -5.83 -11.40
CA THR A 241 -9.23 -6.53 -12.26
C THR A 241 -9.77 -5.60 -13.35
N TYR A 242 -9.65 -6.02 -14.61
CA TYR A 242 -10.10 -5.29 -15.79
C TYR A 242 -11.06 -6.12 -16.67
N SER A 243 -11.45 -7.31 -16.27
CA SER A 243 -12.41 -8.15 -16.96
C SER A 243 -13.54 -8.59 -16.07
N VAL A 244 -14.71 -8.81 -16.67
CA VAL A 244 -15.91 -9.32 -15.96
C VAL A 244 -15.64 -10.69 -15.36
N ASP A 245 -14.96 -11.59 -16.06
CA ASP A 245 -14.66 -12.94 -15.60
C ASP A 245 -13.79 -12.95 -14.33
N GLN A 246 -12.79 -12.08 -14.27
CA GLN A 246 -11.98 -11.90 -13.06
C GLN A 246 -12.82 -11.36 -11.90
N LEU A 247 -13.64 -10.33 -12.15
CA LEU A 247 -14.51 -9.73 -11.13
C LEU A 247 -15.48 -10.74 -10.53
N LEU A 248 -16.10 -11.61 -11.33
CA LEU A 248 -17.06 -12.62 -10.88
C LEU A 248 -16.48 -13.53 -9.78
N SER A 249 -15.20 -13.88 -9.86
CA SER A 249 -14.55 -14.73 -8.86
C SER A 249 -14.53 -14.05 -7.49
N PHE A 250 -14.28 -12.75 -7.44
CA PHE A 250 -14.26 -11.97 -6.19
C PHE A 250 -15.67 -11.73 -5.65
N LEU A 251 -16.63 -11.39 -6.53
CA LEU A 251 -18.02 -11.14 -6.13
C LEU A 251 -18.74 -12.37 -5.56
N ASN A 252 -18.28 -13.56 -5.89
CA ASN A 252 -18.79 -14.83 -5.37
C ASN A 252 -18.01 -15.35 -4.15
N SER A 253 -16.91 -14.70 -3.77
CA SER A 253 -16.16 -15.07 -2.58
C SER A 253 -16.97 -14.90 -1.30
N SER A 254 -16.82 -15.84 -0.36
CA SER A 254 -17.40 -15.72 0.98
C SER A 254 -16.71 -14.68 1.86
N ASN A 255 -15.59 -14.14 1.38
CA ASN A 255 -14.74 -13.24 2.13
C ASN A 255 -15.29 -11.80 2.19
N TYR A 256 -16.14 -11.42 1.24
CA TYR A 256 -16.54 -10.03 1.06
C TYR A 256 -18.03 -9.80 1.26
N TRP A 257 -18.36 -8.58 1.66
CA TRP A 257 -19.69 -8.04 1.48
C TRP A 257 -19.73 -7.24 0.19
N VAL A 258 -20.72 -7.51 -0.62
CA VAL A 258 -20.87 -6.88 -1.93
C VAL A 258 -22.23 -6.22 -2.02
N MET A 259 -22.23 -4.92 -2.27
CA MET A 259 -23.43 -4.13 -2.57
C MET A 259 -23.48 -3.88 -4.05
N ILE A 260 -24.62 -4.16 -4.70
CA ILE A 260 -24.76 -4.07 -6.16
C ILE A 260 -26.06 -3.32 -6.45
N SER A 261 -25.98 -2.28 -7.27
CA SER A 261 -27.16 -1.63 -7.85
C SER A 261 -27.14 -1.69 -9.36
N VAL A 262 -28.31 -1.82 -9.96
CA VAL A 262 -28.53 -1.68 -11.40
C VAL A 262 -29.41 -0.45 -11.61
N ASP A 263 -28.90 0.54 -12.31
CA ASP A 263 -29.46 1.88 -12.36
C ASP A 263 -29.70 2.39 -13.78
N GLY A 264 -30.58 3.37 -13.87
CA GLY A 264 -30.86 4.16 -15.08
C GLY A 264 -31.54 3.36 -16.20
N ASN A 265 -31.13 3.62 -17.40
CA ASN A 265 -31.70 2.95 -18.59
C ASN A 265 -31.13 1.55 -18.84
N CYS A 266 -30.55 0.93 -17.78
CA CYS A 266 -30.03 -0.42 -17.88
C CYS A 266 -31.15 -1.41 -18.18
N ASN A 267 -31.05 -2.10 -19.33
CA ASN A 267 -32.00 -3.15 -19.69
C ASN A 267 -31.54 -4.47 -19.05
N VAL A 268 -32.07 -4.80 -17.89
CA VAL A 268 -31.73 -6.08 -17.20
C VAL A 268 -32.09 -7.33 -18.01
N SER A 269 -32.94 -7.20 -19.04
CA SER A 269 -33.23 -8.29 -19.97
C SER A 269 -32.18 -8.46 -21.06
N ASP A 270 -31.17 -7.56 -21.13
CA ASP A 270 -30.01 -7.78 -21.99
C ASP A 270 -29.29 -9.07 -21.61
N PRO A 271 -28.99 -9.95 -22.55
CA PRO A 271 -28.39 -11.27 -22.26
C PRO A 271 -27.06 -11.19 -21.50
N CYS A 272 -26.24 -10.16 -21.74
CA CYS A 272 -24.95 -10.00 -21.07
C CYS A 272 -25.15 -9.59 -19.60
N ILE A 273 -26.07 -8.64 -19.36
CA ILE A 273 -26.42 -8.21 -18.01
C ILE A 273 -27.07 -9.34 -17.21
N GLN A 274 -28.00 -10.04 -17.83
CA GLN A 274 -28.64 -11.21 -17.20
C GLN A 274 -27.61 -12.30 -16.87
N ALA A 275 -26.68 -12.60 -17.77
CA ALA A 275 -25.65 -13.60 -17.48
C ALA A 275 -24.80 -13.15 -16.29
N PHE A 276 -24.31 -11.92 -16.27
CA PHE A 276 -23.54 -11.37 -15.16
C PHE A 276 -24.29 -11.45 -13.82
N LEU A 277 -25.54 -10.98 -13.78
CA LEU A 277 -26.36 -11.00 -12.56
C LEU A 277 -26.64 -12.43 -12.09
N ASN A 278 -26.96 -13.34 -13.02
CA ASN A 278 -27.20 -14.76 -12.72
C ASN A 278 -25.92 -15.43 -12.14
N ASP A 279 -24.75 -15.11 -12.70
CA ASP A 279 -23.47 -15.67 -12.26
C ASP A 279 -23.09 -15.23 -10.85
N ILE A 280 -23.61 -14.07 -10.38
CA ILE A 280 -23.46 -13.62 -8.99
C ILE A 280 -24.66 -13.95 -8.10
N GLY A 281 -25.61 -14.75 -8.60
CA GLY A 281 -26.77 -15.24 -7.84
C GLY A 281 -27.93 -14.25 -7.72
N ILE A 282 -28.01 -13.25 -8.61
CA ILE A 282 -29.11 -12.28 -8.70
C ILE A 282 -30.00 -12.63 -9.88
N TYR A 283 -31.25 -13.03 -9.59
CA TYR A 283 -32.24 -13.40 -10.58
C TYR A 283 -33.35 -12.34 -10.60
N THR A 284 -33.35 -11.47 -11.59
CA THR A 284 -34.26 -10.33 -11.67
C THR A 284 -34.64 -10.01 -13.12
N ASP A 285 -35.78 -9.37 -13.29
CA ASP A 285 -36.24 -8.77 -14.55
C ASP A 285 -36.45 -7.24 -14.45
N VAL A 286 -36.07 -6.67 -13.30
CA VAL A 286 -36.15 -5.23 -13.03
C VAL A 286 -34.82 -4.69 -12.49
N ASN A 287 -34.59 -3.40 -12.69
CA ASN A 287 -33.54 -2.69 -12.00
C ASN A 287 -33.74 -2.80 -10.49
N GLY A 288 -32.66 -2.81 -9.73
CA GLY A 288 -32.75 -2.98 -8.30
C GLY A 288 -31.43 -2.88 -7.58
N ILE A 289 -31.45 -3.23 -6.32
CA ILE A 289 -30.29 -3.19 -5.45
C ILE A 289 -30.21 -4.43 -4.57
N TRP A 290 -29.02 -4.96 -4.39
CA TRP A 290 -28.76 -6.22 -3.67
C TRP A 290 -27.58 -6.09 -2.74
N LEU A 291 -27.64 -6.86 -1.67
CA LEU A 291 -26.58 -7.07 -0.70
C LEU A 291 -26.22 -8.54 -0.66
N LYS A 292 -24.94 -8.85 -0.87
CA LYS A 292 -24.37 -10.19 -0.66
C LYS A 292 -23.47 -10.20 0.56
N GLN A 293 -23.55 -11.29 1.30
CA GLN A 293 -22.61 -11.62 2.38
C GLN A 293 -22.29 -13.12 2.30
N ASN A 294 -21.08 -13.49 2.60
CA ASN A 294 -20.62 -14.88 2.55
C ASN A 294 -20.92 -15.56 1.20
N GLY A 295 -20.71 -14.84 0.11
CA GLY A 295 -20.93 -15.32 -1.27
C GLY A 295 -22.40 -15.43 -1.70
N SER A 296 -23.37 -15.12 -0.83
CA SER A 296 -24.80 -15.28 -1.10
C SER A 296 -25.57 -13.97 -1.00
N VAL A 297 -26.60 -13.79 -1.83
CA VAL A 297 -27.53 -12.67 -1.72
C VAL A 297 -28.37 -12.87 -0.43
N ILE A 298 -28.29 -11.91 0.48
CA ILE A 298 -29.05 -11.93 1.74
C ILE A 298 -30.22 -10.96 1.74
N TRP A 299 -30.20 -9.97 0.86
CA TRP A 299 -31.25 -8.98 0.68
C TRP A 299 -31.25 -8.43 -0.74
N GLY A 300 -32.41 -8.11 -1.26
CA GLY A 300 -32.56 -7.46 -2.57
C GLY A 300 -33.94 -6.85 -2.75
N GLU A 301 -34.01 -5.75 -3.50
CA GLU A 301 -35.23 -5.03 -3.80
C GLU A 301 -35.14 -4.30 -5.15
N GLY A 302 -36.23 -4.22 -5.87
CA GLY A 302 -36.32 -3.53 -7.16
C GLY A 302 -37.74 -3.08 -7.52
N VAL A 303 -38.71 -3.31 -6.63
CA VAL A 303 -40.14 -3.05 -6.89
C VAL A 303 -40.77 -2.14 -5.83
N GLU A 304 -40.45 -2.36 -4.57
CA GLU A 304 -41.01 -1.60 -3.44
C GLU A 304 -39.95 -0.72 -2.79
N SER A 305 -40.36 0.45 -2.28
CA SER A 305 -39.45 1.29 -1.50
C SER A 305 -39.05 0.59 -0.20
N ARG A 306 -37.80 0.12 -0.16
CA ARG A 306 -37.22 -0.58 1.02
C ARG A 306 -35.76 -0.25 1.19
N SER A 307 -35.28 -0.45 2.41
CA SER A 307 -33.88 -0.26 2.75
C SER A 307 -33.38 -1.32 3.71
N GLN A 308 -32.11 -1.70 3.58
CA GLN A 308 -31.38 -2.53 4.49
C GLN A 308 -30.23 -1.73 5.10
N TYR A 309 -30.17 -1.70 6.42
CA TYR A 309 -29.12 -1.06 7.18
C TYR A 309 -28.22 -2.11 7.81
N ILE A 310 -26.90 -1.89 7.70
CA ILE A 310 -25.91 -2.69 8.39
C ILE A 310 -24.98 -1.72 9.11
N ARG A 311 -24.76 -1.99 10.38
CA ARG A 311 -23.83 -1.24 11.22
C ARG A 311 -22.72 -2.17 11.67
N THR A 312 -21.48 -1.78 11.37
CA THR A 312 -20.29 -2.39 11.94
C THR A 312 -19.74 -1.48 13.04
N GLU A 313 -18.67 -1.88 13.68
CA GLU A 313 -17.97 -1.01 14.63
C GLU A 313 -17.39 0.25 13.97
N TYR A 314 -17.06 0.16 12.67
CA TYR A 314 -16.31 1.19 11.96
C TYR A 314 -17.09 1.89 10.85
N LYS A 315 -18.15 1.27 10.32
CA LYS A 315 -18.87 1.78 9.15
C LYS A 315 -20.37 1.50 9.24
N ASP A 316 -21.14 2.46 8.76
CA ASP A 316 -22.58 2.35 8.57
C ASP A 316 -22.89 2.18 7.08
N PHE A 317 -23.60 1.11 6.71
CA PHE A 317 -24.03 0.83 5.36
C PHE A 317 -25.55 0.93 5.25
N CYS A 318 -26.03 1.50 4.15
CA CYS A 318 -27.42 1.45 3.77
C CYS A 318 -27.52 1.14 2.28
N VAL A 319 -28.26 0.10 1.93
CA VAL A 319 -28.70 -0.15 0.55
C VAL A 319 -30.19 0.12 0.48
N ARG A 320 -30.63 0.92 -0.48
CA ARG A 320 -32.02 1.42 -0.54
C ARG A 320 -32.52 1.50 -1.97
N HIS A 321 -33.75 1.01 -2.20
CA HIS A 321 -34.54 1.25 -3.39
C HIS A 321 -35.67 2.22 -3.08
N ASN A 322 -35.92 3.19 -3.96
CA ASN A 322 -37.06 4.11 -3.90
C ASN A 322 -37.91 3.92 -5.15
N SER A 323 -39.11 3.34 -4.97
CA SER A 323 -40.04 3.03 -6.07
C SER A 323 -40.72 4.26 -6.69
N GLU A 324 -40.71 5.42 -6.01
CA GLU A 324 -41.29 6.66 -6.55
C GLU A 324 -40.37 7.30 -7.58
N THR A 325 -39.07 7.19 -7.38
CA THR A 325 -38.03 7.76 -8.24
C THR A 325 -37.32 6.71 -9.08
N ASP A 326 -37.64 5.45 -8.89
CA ASP A 326 -36.93 4.29 -9.48
C ASP A 326 -35.39 4.41 -9.30
N SER A 327 -34.98 4.77 -8.08
CA SER A 327 -33.57 5.01 -7.76
C SER A 327 -33.04 4.02 -6.74
N ASN A 328 -31.81 3.56 -6.98
CA ASN A 328 -31.07 2.70 -6.09
C ASN A 328 -29.91 3.48 -5.46
N GLU A 329 -29.66 3.28 -4.18
CA GLU A 329 -28.64 4.01 -3.46
C GLU A 329 -27.81 3.07 -2.58
N ILE A 330 -26.51 3.08 -2.80
CA ILE A 330 -25.52 2.50 -1.89
C ILE A 330 -24.94 3.66 -1.09
N ILE A 331 -25.16 3.67 0.22
CA ILE A 331 -24.75 4.74 1.12
C ILE A 331 -23.80 4.15 2.17
N ILE A 332 -22.64 4.78 2.32
CA ILE A 332 -21.63 4.38 3.31
C ILE A 332 -21.24 5.63 4.08
N ASP A 333 -21.37 5.59 5.42
CA ASP A 333 -21.06 6.71 6.32
C ASP A 333 -21.74 8.01 5.87
N ASN A 334 -23.02 7.94 5.50
CA ASN A 334 -23.84 9.04 4.95
C ASN A 334 -23.41 9.56 3.56
N SER A 335 -22.47 8.92 2.89
CA SER A 335 -22.07 9.28 1.52
C SER A 335 -22.60 8.29 0.52
N GLN A 336 -23.29 8.76 -0.52
CA GLN A 336 -23.74 7.91 -1.62
C GLN A 336 -22.56 7.53 -2.50
N ILE A 337 -22.45 6.23 -2.81
CA ILE A 337 -21.47 5.69 -3.74
C ILE A 337 -22.18 5.32 -5.03
N LYS A 338 -21.86 6.05 -6.07
CA LYS A 338 -22.37 5.82 -7.44
C LYS A 338 -21.28 6.16 -8.45
N LYS A 339 -20.92 5.24 -9.30
CA LYS A 339 -19.85 5.39 -10.31
C LYS A 339 -20.41 5.63 -11.70
N VAL A 340 -21.58 5.04 -11.99
CA VAL A 340 -22.26 5.20 -13.28
C VAL A 340 -23.73 5.48 -13.08
N GLU A 341 -24.31 6.31 -13.96
CA GLU A 341 -25.75 6.62 -13.95
C GLU A 341 -26.57 5.54 -14.64
N ASN A 342 -26.04 4.96 -15.71
CA ASN A 342 -26.67 3.89 -16.49
C ASN A 342 -25.79 2.66 -16.46
N GLY A 343 -26.17 1.63 -15.68
CA GLY A 343 -25.37 0.44 -15.57
C GLY A 343 -25.40 -0.20 -14.21
N ILE A 344 -24.30 -0.88 -13.87
CA ILE A 344 -24.16 -1.63 -12.62
C ILE A 344 -23.15 -0.90 -11.74
N ASN A 345 -23.53 -0.57 -10.52
CA ASN A 345 -22.61 -0.07 -9.50
C ASN A 345 -22.36 -1.17 -8.47
N ILE A 346 -21.11 -1.36 -8.10
CA ILE A 346 -20.67 -2.42 -7.20
C ILE A 346 -19.76 -1.80 -6.16
N VAL A 347 -19.99 -2.12 -4.89
CA VAL A 347 -19.07 -1.80 -3.79
C VAL A 347 -18.66 -3.10 -3.12
N VAL A 348 -17.37 -3.32 -2.98
CA VAL A 348 -16.77 -4.48 -2.31
C VAL A 348 -16.16 -4.04 -1.00
N TYR A 349 -16.57 -4.69 0.09
CA TYR A 349 -16.08 -4.41 1.43
C TYR A 349 -15.51 -5.68 2.07
N ASP A 350 -14.32 -5.56 2.63
CA ASP A 350 -13.70 -6.60 3.44
C ASP A 350 -14.09 -6.40 4.92
N PRO A 351 -14.91 -7.28 5.52
CA PRO A 351 -15.32 -7.16 6.92
C PRO A 351 -14.19 -7.50 7.90
N ASP A 352 -13.20 -8.28 7.52
CA ASP A 352 -12.07 -8.66 8.37
C ASP A 352 -11.05 -7.52 8.49
N LEU A 353 -10.82 -6.81 7.39
CA LEU A 353 -9.95 -5.64 7.37
C LEU A 353 -10.69 -4.32 7.64
N ASN A 354 -12.04 -4.32 7.65
CA ASN A 354 -12.91 -3.15 7.80
C ASN A 354 -12.64 -2.04 6.77
N ILE A 355 -12.33 -2.43 5.53
CA ILE A 355 -12.05 -1.50 4.44
C ILE A 355 -12.99 -1.70 3.26
N ILE A 356 -13.32 -0.59 2.58
CA ILE A 356 -13.86 -0.65 1.23
C ILE A 356 -12.69 -0.92 0.31
N ILE A 357 -12.70 -2.09 -0.35
CA ILE A 357 -11.65 -2.49 -1.27
C ILE A 357 -11.78 -1.73 -2.56
N ASP A 358 -12.98 -1.76 -3.15
CA ASP A 358 -13.23 -1.13 -4.43
C ASP A 358 -14.68 -0.63 -4.56
N ALA A 359 -14.86 0.37 -5.42
CA ALA A 359 -16.15 0.83 -5.87
C ALA A 359 -16.11 0.92 -7.40
N ILE A 360 -16.84 0.05 -8.08
CA ILE A 360 -16.75 -0.19 -9.51
C ILE A 360 -18.08 0.19 -10.15
N GLY A 361 -18.02 0.91 -11.28
CA GLY A 361 -19.11 1.07 -12.22
C GLY A 361 -18.88 0.24 -13.48
N ILE A 362 -19.90 -0.46 -13.96
CA ILE A 362 -19.92 -1.06 -15.29
C ILE A 362 -20.88 -0.24 -16.14
N ASN A 363 -20.32 0.60 -17.02
CA ASN A 363 -21.12 1.49 -17.85
C ASN A 363 -21.64 0.73 -19.08
N ILE A 364 -22.95 0.65 -19.24
CA ILE A 364 -23.60 -0.01 -20.39
C ILE A 364 -23.59 0.83 -21.66
N ASP A 365 -23.52 2.17 -21.51
CA ASP A 365 -23.50 3.09 -22.64
C ASP A 365 -22.16 3.11 -23.38
N ASP A 366 -21.11 2.51 -22.76
CA ASP A 366 -19.73 2.52 -23.22
C ASP A 366 -19.12 1.10 -23.25
N GLU A 367 -19.77 0.19 -23.95
CA GLU A 367 -19.33 -1.20 -24.20
C GLU A 367 -18.90 -1.96 -22.92
N TYR A 368 -19.60 -1.75 -21.80
CA TYR A 368 -19.33 -2.38 -20.50
C TYR A 368 -17.97 -2.00 -19.89
N ASN A 369 -17.50 -0.79 -20.11
CA ASN A 369 -16.29 -0.30 -19.49
C ASN A 369 -16.40 -0.20 -17.97
N PHE A 370 -15.32 -0.54 -17.29
CA PHE A 370 -15.16 -0.31 -15.86
C PHE A 370 -14.81 1.15 -15.57
N VAL A 371 -15.50 1.71 -14.57
CA VAL A 371 -15.27 3.04 -14.01
C VAL A 371 -14.94 2.87 -12.52
N ARG A 372 -13.79 3.36 -12.09
CA ARG A 372 -13.36 3.34 -10.68
C ARG A 372 -13.27 4.73 -10.07
#